data_84246e7758f9b719678b9b2f5c8e78e6
#
_entry.id   84246e7758f9b719678b9b2f5c8e78e6
#
_cell.length_a   1.000
_cell.length_b   1.000
_cell.length_c   1.000
_cell.angle_alpha   90.00
_cell.angle_beta   90.00
_cell.angle_gamma   90.00
#
_symmetry.space_group_name_H-M   'P 1'
#
loop_
_entity.id
_entity.type
_entity.pdbx_description
1 polymer ?
#
loop_
_entity_poly.entity_id
_entity_poly.type
_entity_poly.pdbx_seq_one_letter_code
_entity_poly.pdbx_strand_id
1 'polypeptide(L)'
;DLLEYEAWLKDKGICPNSTSYYMRNLRAVYNRAVDRELTVQRSPFKHVYTGIDKTVKRAVPLKAVRMIRDLDLRLSPGMEYARDMFMLSFYTRGMSFVDIAYLKKADLKSGVLTYRRRKTGRRLSIKWEKPMQEILDRYGHNDSPYLFPVIRDTAKDAVRQYRSAAHFINGKLKELGKRLGLGMPLTMYVARHAWASIARSKNVP
;
A
#
# COMPACT_ATOMS: atom_id res chain seq x y z
N ASP A 1 -27.87 1.90 21.72
CA ASP A 1 -27.04 0.81 22.29
C ASP A 1 -26.01 0.35 21.28
N LEU A 2 -25.03 -0.49 21.68
CA LEU A 2 -23.92 -0.87 20.79
C LEU A 2 -24.34 -1.87 19.71
N LEU A 3 -25.31 -2.71 19.96
CA LEU A 3 -25.86 -3.64 18.97
C LEU A 3 -26.67 -2.90 17.91
N GLU A 4 -27.45 -1.92 18.30
CA GLU A 4 -28.16 -1.05 17.37
C GLU A 4 -27.21 -0.23 16.51
N TYR A 5 -26.13 0.29 17.11
CA TYR A 5 -25.10 0.99 16.36
C TYR A 5 -24.35 0.07 15.37
N GLU A 6 -24.08 -1.17 15.76
CA GLU A 6 -23.51 -2.18 14.85
C GLU A 6 -24.47 -2.48 13.70
N ALA A 7 -25.76 -2.67 13.97
CA ALA A 7 -26.79 -2.88 12.96
C ALA A 7 -26.88 -1.68 12.01
N TRP A 8 -26.91 -0.46 12.55
CA TRP A 8 -26.93 0.77 11.76
C TRP A 8 -25.71 0.89 10.82
N LEU A 9 -24.50 0.56 11.29
CA LEU A 9 -23.31 0.54 10.44
C LEU A 9 -23.44 -0.45 9.28
N LYS A 10 -24.01 -1.64 9.54
CA LYS A 10 -24.28 -2.66 8.52
C LYS A 10 -25.31 -2.19 7.49
N ASP A 11 -26.39 -1.58 7.93
CA ASP A 11 -27.43 -0.99 7.06
C ASP A 11 -26.86 0.13 6.16
N LYS A 12 -25.87 0.87 6.63
CA LYS A 12 -25.13 1.85 5.83
C LYS A 12 -24.11 1.23 4.86
N GLY A 13 -24.08 -0.09 4.73
CA GLY A 13 -23.17 -0.80 3.84
C GLY A 13 -21.71 -0.82 4.31
N ILE A 14 -21.45 -0.53 5.57
CA ILE A 14 -20.09 -0.59 6.13
C ILE A 14 -19.67 -2.05 6.22
N CYS A 15 -18.51 -2.39 5.64
CA CYS A 15 -18.02 -3.77 5.64
C CYS A 15 -17.67 -4.26 7.05
N PRO A 16 -17.77 -5.59 7.33
CA PRO A 16 -17.58 -6.17 8.66
C PRO A 16 -16.28 -5.79 9.35
N ASN A 17 -15.17 -5.75 8.60
CA ASN A 17 -13.87 -5.35 9.16
C ASN A 17 -13.81 -3.87 9.59
N SER A 18 -14.54 -2.98 8.89
CA SER A 18 -14.65 -1.56 9.28
C SER A 18 -15.54 -1.40 10.50
N THR A 19 -16.68 -2.11 10.54
CA THR A 19 -17.56 -2.16 11.72
C THR A 19 -16.80 -2.65 12.94
N SER A 20 -16.09 -3.78 12.82
CA SER A 20 -15.24 -4.32 13.88
C SER A 20 -14.14 -3.35 14.32
N TYR A 21 -13.55 -2.58 13.38
CA TYR A 21 -12.56 -1.55 13.72
C TYR A 21 -13.17 -0.46 14.62
N TYR A 22 -14.36 0.05 14.28
CA TYR A 22 -15.05 1.04 15.12
C TYR A 22 -15.38 0.47 16.50
N MET A 23 -15.92 -0.75 16.56
CA MET A 23 -16.26 -1.40 17.84
C MET A 23 -15.03 -1.64 18.72
N ARG A 24 -13.90 -2.05 18.14
CA ARG A 24 -12.64 -2.21 18.89
C ARG A 24 -12.11 -0.90 19.47
N ASN A 25 -12.23 0.21 18.72
CA ASN A 25 -11.83 1.51 19.23
C ASN A 25 -12.74 1.98 20.38
N LEU A 26 -14.06 1.83 20.23
CA LEU A 26 -15.01 2.15 21.31
C LEU A 26 -14.76 1.30 22.55
N ARG A 27 -14.51 -0.02 22.38
CA ARG A 27 -14.14 -0.91 23.49
C ARG A 27 -12.86 -0.47 24.18
N ALA A 28 -11.86 -0.04 23.45
CA ALA A 28 -10.61 0.44 24.03
C ALA A 28 -10.81 1.72 24.86
N VAL A 29 -11.67 2.65 24.39
CA VAL A 29 -12.02 3.86 25.14
C VAL A 29 -12.81 3.51 26.40
N TYR A 30 -13.81 2.62 26.29
CA TYR A 30 -14.60 2.17 27.42
C TYR A 30 -13.73 1.49 28.49
N ASN A 31 -12.87 0.55 28.10
CA ASN A 31 -11.98 -0.13 29.04
C ASN A 31 -11.05 0.86 29.75
N ARG A 32 -10.53 1.86 29.02
CA ARG A 32 -9.72 2.93 29.65
C ARG A 32 -10.53 3.76 30.65
N ALA A 33 -11.81 3.98 30.43
CA ALA A 33 -12.68 4.67 31.38
C ALA A 33 -12.91 3.81 32.62
N VAL A 34 -13.08 2.50 32.48
CA VAL A 34 -13.15 1.54 33.60
C VAL A 34 -11.84 1.52 34.39
N ASP A 35 -10.68 1.42 33.70
CA ASP A 35 -9.34 1.42 34.34
C ASP A 35 -9.05 2.72 35.12
N ARG A 36 -9.72 3.81 34.76
CA ARG A 36 -9.61 5.11 35.43
C ARG A 36 -10.74 5.36 36.45
N GLU A 37 -11.53 4.34 36.76
CA GLU A 37 -12.67 4.42 37.69
C GLU A 37 -13.75 5.46 37.32
N LEU A 38 -13.79 5.89 36.05
CA LEU A 38 -14.80 6.82 35.53
C LEU A 38 -16.14 6.14 35.27
N THR A 39 -16.16 4.82 35.21
CA THR A 39 -17.37 3.99 35.07
C THR A 39 -17.09 2.59 35.58
N VAL A 40 -18.16 1.83 35.91
CA VAL A 40 -18.07 0.42 36.31
C VAL A 40 -18.10 -0.50 35.10
N GLN A 41 -17.46 -1.66 35.20
CA GLN A 41 -17.45 -2.66 34.12
C GLN A 41 -18.84 -3.31 33.98
N ARG A 42 -19.49 -3.12 32.82
CA ARG A 42 -20.80 -3.69 32.45
C ARG A 42 -20.74 -4.60 31.22
N SER A 43 -19.51 -4.84 30.70
CA SER A 43 -19.25 -5.69 29.52
C SER A 43 -20.14 -5.39 28.29
N PRO A 44 -20.31 -4.11 27.88
CA PRO A 44 -21.27 -3.74 26.83
C PRO A 44 -20.87 -4.28 25.43
N PHE A 45 -19.63 -4.72 25.25
CA PHE A 45 -19.12 -5.29 23.99
C PHE A 45 -19.18 -6.82 23.93
N LYS A 46 -19.83 -7.50 24.90
CA LYS A 46 -19.87 -8.97 24.98
C LYS A 46 -20.44 -9.63 23.72
N HIS A 47 -21.44 -9.01 23.12
CA HIS A 47 -22.17 -9.56 21.97
C HIS A 47 -21.89 -8.81 20.65
N VAL A 48 -20.98 -7.84 20.66
CA VAL A 48 -20.62 -7.03 19.50
C VAL A 48 -19.45 -7.67 18.73
N TYR A 49 -19.55 -7.68 17.41
CA TYR A 49 -18.49 -8.24 16.57
C TYR A 49 -17.22 -7.39 16.61
N THR A 50 -16.15 -7.95 17.15
CA THR A 50 -14.82 -7.34 17.22
C THR A 50 -13.73 -8.18 16.55
N GLY A 51 -14.13 -9.16 15.74
CA GLY A 51 -13.26 -10.09 15.01
C GLY A 51 -12.63 -9.47 13.74
N ILE A 52 -12.01 -10.33 12.96
CA ILE A 52 -11.42 -9.99 11.67
C ILE A 52 -11.92 -10.99 10.63
N ASP A 53 -12.71 -10.49 9.68
CA ASP A 53 -13.16 -11.27 8.55
C ASP A 53 -12.05 -11.55 7.55
N LYS A 54 -12.09 -12.73 6.94
CA LYS A 54 -11.19 -13.08 5.84
C LYS A 54 -11.46 -12.18 4.64
N THR A 55 -10.45 -11.48 4.17
CA THR A 55 -10.53 -10.69 2.94
C THR A 55 -9.96 -11.46 1.76
N VAL A 56 -10.55 -11.28 0.58
CA VAL A 56 -10.03 -11.85 -0.66
C VAL A 56 -8.63 -11.29 -0.92
N LYS A 57 -7.65 -12.17 -1.12
CA LYS A 57 -6.27 -11.77 -1.44
C LYS A 57 -6.25 -11.14 -2.83
N ARG A 58 -5.84 -9.89 -2.90
CA ARG A 58 -5.73 -9.13 -4.15
C ARG A 58 -4.36 -9.34 -4.78
N ALA A 59 -4.04 -10.58 -5.17
CA ALA A 59 -2.79 -10.92 -5.84
C ALA A 59 -3.06 -11.29 -7.29
N VAL A 60 -2.20 -10.85 -8.21
CA VAL A 60 -2.21 -11.29 -9.60
C VAL A 60 -1.11 -12.33 -9.81
N PRO A 61 -1.31 -13.32 -10.72
CA PRO A 61 -0.30 -14.33 -11.00
C PRO A 61 0.91 -13.74 -11.74
N LEU A 62 2.04 -14.47 -11.75
CA LEU A 62 3.27 -14.04 -12.42
C LEU A 62 3.06 -13.73 -13.91
N LYS A 63 2.19 -14.48 -14.59
CA LYS A 63 1.79 -14.20 -16.00
C LYS A 63 1.27 -12.78 -16.16
N ALA A 64 0.35 -12.36 -15.27
CA ALA A 64 -0.20 -10.99 -15.31
C ALA A 64 0.87 -9.94 -14.99
N VAL A 65 1.79 -10.19 -14.04
CA VAL A 65 2.91 -9.29 -13.76
C VAL A 65 3.79 -9.10 -14.99
N ARG A 66 4.08 -10.17 -15.74
CA ARG A 66 4.81 -10.09 -17.02
C ARG A 66 4.04 -9.27 -18.07
N MET A 67 2.75 -9.52 -18.22
CA MET A 67 1.90 -8.73 -19.14
C MET A 67 1.92 -7.24 -18.80
N ILE A 68 1.85 -6.89 -17.51
CA ILE A 68 1.95 -5.50 -17.02
C ILE A 68 3.32 -4.91 -17.41
N ARG A 69 4.41 -5.64 -17.17
CA ARG A 69 5.77 -5.21 -17.48
C ARG A 69 5.98 -4.93 -18.96
N ASP A 70 5.51 -5.85 -19.80
CA ASP A 70 5.83 -5.89 -21.24
C ASP A 70 4.87 -5.03 -22.10
N LEU A 71 3.88 -4.37 -21.46
CA LEU A 71 2.94 -3.52 -22.17
C LEU A 71 3.62 -2.27 -22.76
N ASP A 72 3.46 -2.05 -24.06
CA ASP A 72 3.92 -0.81 -24.70
C ASP A 72 3.04 0.37 -24.29
N LEU A 73 3.64 1.32 -23.62
CA LEU A 73 2.98 2.51 -23.06
C LEU A 73 3.65 3.83 -23.50
N ARG A 74 4.52 3.79 -24.53
CA ARG A 74 5.27 4.96 -25.03
C ARG A 74 4.38 6.15 -25.37
N LEU A 75 3.17 5.91 -25.83
CA LEU A 75 2.18 6.95 -26.13
C LEU A 75 1.31 7.36 -24.92
N SER A 76 1.59 6.84 -23.74
CA SER A 76 0.81 7.10 -22.52
C SER A 76 1.74 7.30 -21.29
N PRO A 77 2.49 8.41 -21.21
CA PRO A 77 3.51 8.61 -20.19
C PRO A 77 3.00 8.45 -18.75
N GLY A 78 1.75 8.86 -18.48
CA GLY A 78 1.15 8.70 -17.16
C GLY A 78 0.87 7.24 -16.78
N MET A 79 0.50 6.38 -17.74
CA MET A 79 0.35 4.95 -17.51
C MET A 79 1.71 4.26 -17.41
N GLU A 80 2.67 4.68 -18.21
CA GLU A 80 4.05 4.19 -18.16
C GLU A 80 4.64 4.42 -16.78
N TYR A 81 4.54 5.64 -16.26
CA TYR A 81 4.98 5.97 -14.91
C TYR A 81 4.28 5.13 -13.84
N ALA A 82 2.97 4.94 -13.94
CA ALA A 82 2.21 4.13 -13.00
C ALA A 82 2.61 2.65 -13.04
N ARG A 83 2.80 2.09 -14.26
CA ARG A 83 3.33 0.75 -14.50
C ARG A 83 4.71 0.58 -13.86
N ASP A 84 5.60 1.55 -14.06
CA ASP A 84 6.97 1.49 -13.57
C ASP A 84 7.03 1.59 -12.04
N MET A 85 6.19 2.40 -11.41
CA MET A 85 6.07 2.43 -9.95
C MET A 85 5.51 1.11 -9.38
N PHE A 86 4.56 0.48 -10.08
CA PHE A 86 4.06 -0.85 -9.75
C PHE A 86 5.17 -1.90 -9.84
N MET A 87 5.91 -1.91 -10.95
CA MET A 87 7.04 -2.84 -11.16
C MET A 87 8.17 -2.61 -10.16
N LEU A 88 8.49 -1.35 -9.83
CA LEU A 88 9.46 -1.03 -8.80
C LEU A 88 9.04 -1.60 -7.44
N SER A 89 7.77 -1.43 -7.05
CA SER A 89 7.24 -2.05 -5.84
C SER A 89 7.39 -3.57 -5.86
N PHE A 90 7.09 -4.21 -6.99
CA PHE A 90 7.25 -5.65 -7.15
C PHE A 90 8.72 -6.07 -7.03
N TYR A 91 9.64 -5.44 -7.74
CA TYR A 91 11.08 -5.75 -7.72
C TYR A 91 11.71 -5.50 -6.34
N THR A 92 11.26 -4.47 -5.63
CA THR A 92 11.70 -4.17 -4.25
C THR A 92 10.98 -5.00 -3.18
N ARG A 93 10.58 -6.24 -3.52
CA ARG A 93 9.95 -7.20 -2.60
C ARG A 93 8.64 -6.70 -2.00
N GLY A 94 7.84 -6.01 -2.80
CA GLY A 94 6.55 -5.46 -2.37
C GLY A 94 6.69 -4.23 -1.46
N MET A 95 7.66 -3.37 -1.71
CA MET A 95 7.79 -2.09 -1.02
C MET A 95 6.51 -1.28 -1.15
N SER A 96 6.04 -0.66 -0.06
CA SER A 96 4.84 0.17 -0.11
C SER A 96 5.10 1.47 -0.89
N PHE A 97 4.07 1.99 -1.56
CA PHE A 97 4.24 3.23 -2.32
C PHE A 97 4.65 4.42 -1.43
N VAL A 98 4.21 4.44 -0.17
CA VAL A 98 4.68 5.46 0.77
C VAL A 98 6.18 5.34 1.04
N ASP A 99 6.71 4.13 1.14
CA ASP A 99 8.15 3.94 1.32
C ASP A 99 8.90 4.39 0.06
N ILE A 100 8.43 4.01 -1.16
CA ILE A 100 9.00 4.46 -2.45
C ILE A 100 9.02 5.99 -2.55
N ALA A 101 7.93 6.65 -2.17
CA ALA A 101 7.80 8.11 -2.28
C ALA A 101 8.81 8.86 -1.42
N TYR A 102 9.24 8.27 -0.32
CA TYR A 102 10.18 8.89 0.64
C TYR A 102 11.58 8.31 0.58
N LEU A 103 11.90 7.43 -0.40
CA LEU A 103 13.28 6.99 -0.62
C LEU A 103 14.15 8.19 -0.99
N LYS A 104 15.29 8.31 -0.32
CA LYS A 104 16.29 9.35 -0.62
C LYS A 104 17.38 8.81 -1.53
N LYS A 105 18.00 9.67 -2.31
CA LYS A 105 19.19 9.33 -3.11
C LYS A 105 20.29 8.72 -2.25
N ALA A 106 20.43 9.21 -1.01
CA ALA A 106 21.41 8.69 -0.05
C ALA A 106 21.11 7.27 0.47
N ASP A 107 19.89 6.75 0.27
CA ASP A 107 19.52 5.39 0.70
C ASP A 107 20.04 4.31 -0.26
N LEU A 108 20.43 4.69 -1.49
CA LEU A 108 21.01 3.79 -2.49
C LEU A 108 22.52 4.02 -2.55
N LYS A 109 23.29 3.04 -2.07
CA LYS A 109 24.77 3.08 -2.04
C LYS A 109 25.34 1.73 -2.46
N SER A 110 26.37 1.75 -3.31
CA SER A 110 27.11 0.56 -3.73
C SER A 110 26.21 -0.62 -4.16
N GLY A 111 25.15 -0.33 -4.91
CA GLY A 111 24.22 -1.36 -5.38
C GLY A 111 23.31 -1.96 -4.31
N VAL A 112 23.18 -1.32 -3.15
CA VAL A 112 22.27 -1.75 -2.08
C VAL A 112 21.37 -0.57 -1.68
N LEU A 113 20.06 -0.80 -1.72
CA LEU A 113 19.06 0.10 -1.19
C LEU A 113 18.82 -0.24 0.28
N THR A 114 19.10 0.70 1.19
CA THR A 114 18.85 0.53 2.62
C THR A 114 17.92 1.63 3.13
N TYR A 115 16.75 1.28 3.64
CA TYR A 115 15.75 2.23 4.10
C TYR A 115 15.04 1.79 5.38
N ARG A 116 14.43 2.74 6.10
CA ARG A 116 13.53 2.45 7.23
C ARG A 116 12.09 2.46 6.78
N ARG A 117 11.39 1.34 6.98
CA ARG A 117 9.96 1.22 6.66
C ARG A 117 9.14 2.20 7.50
N ARG A 118 8.40 3.10 6.86
CA ARG A 118 7.66 4.17 7.57
C ARG A 118 6.61 3.65 8.56
N LYS A 119 5.93 2.54 8.24
CA LYS A 119 4.89 1.97 9.11
C LYS A 119 5.44 1.36 10.39
N THR A 120 6.63 0.77 10.38
CA THR A 120 7.13 -0.07 11.48
C THR A 120 8.51 0.35 12.00
N GLY A 121 9.19 1.31 11.37
CA GLY A 121 10.54 1.73 11.69
C GLY A 121 11.64 0.68 11.39
N ARG A 122 11.26 -0.51 10.92
CA ARG A 122 12.22 -1.58 10.63
C ARG A 122 13.16 -1.18 9.48
N ARG A 123 14.46 -1.37 9.69
CA ARG A 123 15.47 -1.20 8.64
C ARG A 123 15.45 -2.41 7.70
N LEU A 124 15.44 -2.17 6.41
CA LEU A 124 15.44 -3.17 5.36
C LEU A 124 16.55 -2.84 4.35
N SER A 125 17.22 -3.88 3.84
CA SER A 125 18.23 -3.76 2.78
C SER A 125 17.85 -4.65 1.62
N ILE A 126 17.93 -4.12 0.40
CA ILE A 126 17.56 -4.79 -0.84
C ILE A 126 18.70 -4.60 -1.82
N LYS A 127 19.18 -5.67 -2.42
CA LYS A 127 20.13 -5.61 -3.54
C LYS A 127 19.45 -4.88 -4.70
N TRP A 128 20.13 -3.89 -5.25
CA TRP A 128 19.63 -3.11 -6.39
C TRP A 128 19.92 -3.87 -7.68
N GLU A 129 18.87 -4.22 -8.40
CA GLU A 129 18.95 -5.05 -9.60
C GLU A 129 18.75 -4.20 -10.86
N LYS A 130 19.23 -4.68 -12.01
CA LYS A 130 19.16 -3.99 -13.30
C LYS A 130 17.74 -3.46 -13.65
N PRO A 131 16.64 -4.20 -13.47
CA PRO A 131 15.30 -3.67 -13.78
C PRO A 131 14.89 -2.48 -12.90
N MET A 132 15.42 -2.39 -11.67
CA MET A 132 15.19 -1.23 -10.80
C MET A 132 15.99 -0.03 -11.28
N GLN A 133 17.23 -0.26 -11.76
CA GLN A 133 18.09 0.78 -12.33
C GLN A 133 17.47 1.37 -13.59
N GLU A 134 16.95 0.56 -14.49
CA GLU A 134 16.26 1.01 -15.71
C GLU A 134 15.07 1.94 -15.41
N ILE A 135 14.35 1.69 -14.32
CA ILE A 135 13.28 2.58 -13.85
C ILE A 135 13.89 3.86 -13.25
N LEU A 136 14.94 3.75 -12.46
CA LEU A 136 15.61 4.90 -11.87
C LEU A 136 16.18 5.83 -12.95
N ASP A 137 16.79 5.28 -14.00
CA ASP A 137 17.38 6.06 -15.10
C ASP A 137 16.32 6.90 -15.83
N ARG A 138 15.07 6.43 -15.90
CA ARG A 138 13.96 7.20 -16.49
C ARG A 138 13.44 8.33 -15.61
N TYR A 139 13.47 8.18 -14.28
CA TYR A 139 12.78 9.09 -13.37
C TYR A 139 13.67 9.71 -12.29
N GLY A 140 14.91 9.23 -12.13
CA GLY A 140 15.82 9.67 -11.05
C GLY A 140 16.43 11.05 -11.25
N HIS A 141 16.36 11.60 -12.47
CA HIS A 141 16.85 12.94 -12.79
C HIS A 141 15.90 14.03 -12.26
N ASN A 142 16.05 14.38 -11.00
CA ASN A 142 15.28 15.44 -10.35
C ASN A 142 16.14 16.16 -9.30
N ASP A 143 15.80 17.42 -9.00
CA ASP A 143 16.58 18.28 -8.09
C ASP A 143 16.23 18.02 -6.60
N SER A 144 15.22 17.18 -6.33
CA SER A 144 14.84 16.87 -4.96
C SER A 144 15.82 15.85 -4.32
N PRO A 145 15.89 15.76 -2.99
CA PRO A 145 16.70 14.75 -2.30
C PRO A 145 16.13 13.33 -2.43
N TYR A 146 14.93 13.20 -2.98
CA TYR A 146 14.26 11.92 -3.13
C TYR A 146 14.70 11.18 -4.39
N LEU A 147 14.68 9.84 -4.33
CA LEU A 147 15.12 8.98 -5.42
C LEU A 147 14.19 9.05 -6.64
N PHE A 148 12.89 9.22 -6.39
CA PHE A 148 11.86 9.32 -7.43
C PHE A 148 11.04 10.61 -7.29
N PRO A 149 10.51 11.18 -8.39
CA PRO A 149 9.84 12.49 -8.40
C PRO A 149 8.39 12.40 -7.90
N VAL A 150 8.15 11.72 -6.77
CA VAL A 150 6.86 11.66 -6.09
C VAL A 150 6.67 12.92 -5.23
N ILE A 151 7.69 13.24 -4.44
CA ILE A 151 7.79 14.49 -3.67
C ILE A 151 8.78 15.37 -4.42
N ARG A 152 8.28 16.33 -5.18
CA ARG A 152 9.08 17.17 -6.09
C ARG A 152 9.55 18.45 -5.42
N ASP A 153 8.69 19.03 -4.60
CA ASP A 153 8.93 20.33 -3.95
C ASP A 153 9.03 20.14 -2.44
N THR A 154 10.24 20.28 -1.90
CA THR A 154 10.50 20.13 -0.46
C THR A 154 9.98 21.28 0.38
N ALA A 155 9.63 22.42 -0.22
CA ALA A 155 9.00 23.55 0.46
C ALA A 155 7.49 23.35 0.68
N LYS A 156 6.88 22.41 -0.05
CA LYS A 156 5.45 22.10 0.07
C LYS A 156 5.20 20.85 0.89
N ASP A 157 3.96 20.69 1.38
CA ASP A 157 3.53 19.53 2.15
C ASP A 157 3.78 18.21 1.38
N ALA A 158 4.75 17.43 1.86
CA ALA A 158 5.13 16.14 1.30
C ALA A 158 4.00 15.10 1.37
N VAL A 159 3.14 15.17 2.40
CA VAL A 159 2.00 14.24 2.56
C VAL A 159 0.96 14.50 1.49
N ARG A 160 0.68 15.77 1.20
CA ARG A 160 -0.25 16.17 0.13
C ARG A 160 0.26 15.72 -1.24
N GLN A 161 1.55 15.93 -1.54
CA GLN A 161 2.17 15.49 -2.79
C GLN A 161 2.10 13.98 -2.94
N TYR A 162 2.47 13.23 -1.90
CA TYR A 162 2.35 11.77 -1.87
C TYR A 162 0.91 11.30 -2.13
N ARG A 163 -0.08 11.90 -1.44
CA ARG A 163 -1.50 11.50 -1.59
C ARG A 163 -2.00 11.75 -3.02
N SER A 164 -1.65 12.88 -3.61
CA SER A 164 -2.00 13.21 -5.00
C SER A 164 -1.37 12.23 -5.98
N ALA A 165 -0.08 11.92 -5.83
CA ALA A 165 0.60 10.94 -6.66
C ALA A 165 0.02 9.52 -6.49
N ALA A 166 -0.30 9.11 -5.26
CA ALA A 166 -0.92 7.82 -4.99
C ALA A 166 -2.30 7.70 -5.66
N HIS A 167 -3.11 8.75 -5.62
CA HIS A 167 -4.41 8.79 -6.31
C HIS A 167 -4.24 8.67 -7.82
N PHE A 168 -3.37 9.49 -8.41
CA PHE A 168 -3.07 9.48 -9.84
C PHE A 168 -2.58 8.09 -10.31
N ILE A 169 -1.56 7.54 -9.66
CA ILE A 169 -0.98 6.24 -10.01
C ILE A 169 -2.02 5.13 -9.91
N ASN A 170 -2.79 5.07 -8.82
CA ASN A 170 -3.83 4.06 -8.68
C ASN A 170 -4.96 4.21 -9.71
N GLY A 171 -5.29 5.43 -10.13
CA GLY A 171 -6.20 5.69 -11.25
C GLY A 171 -5.68 5.06 -12.55
N LYS A 172 -4.42 5.36 -12.91
CA LYS A 172 -3.78 4.82 -14.11
C LYS A 172 -3.59 3.30 -14.06
N LEU A 173 -3.26 2.74 -12.90
CA LEU A 173 -3.20 1.29 -12.73
C LEU A 173 -4.55 0.61 -12.93
N LYS A 174 -5.65 1.20 -12.46
CA LYS A 174 -7.00 0.66 -12.70
C LYS A 174 -7.33 0.64 -14.19
N GLU A 175 -7.01 1.72 -14.93
CA GLU A 175 -7.17 1.77 -16.39
C GLU A 175 -6.33 0.69 -17.08
N LEU A 176 -5.07 0.51 -16.66
CA LEU A 176 -4.17 -0.51 -17.19
C LEU A 176 -4.70 -1.93 -16.90
N GLY A 177 -5.18 -2.19 -15.69
CA GLY A 177 -5.81 -3.46 -15.34
C GLY A 177 -7.02 -3.80 -16.19
N LYS A 178 -7.86 -2.80 -16.52
CA LYS A 178 -8.99 -2.96 -17.46
C LYS A 178 -8.52 -3.30 -18.87
N ARG A 179 -7.50 -2.61 -19.41
CA ARG A 179 -6.91 -2.91 -20.73
C ARG A 179 -6.38 -4.33 -20.84
N LEU A 180 -5.81 -4.86 -19.73
CA LEU A 180 -5.29 -6.23 -19.66
C LEU A 180 -6.35 -7.29 -19.33
N GLY A 181 -7.63 -6.91 -19.19
CA GLY A 181 -8.70 -7.84 -18.83
C GLY A 181 -8.53 -8.49 -17.45
N LEU A 182 -7.85 -7.81 -16.51
CA LEU A 182 -7.68 -8.36 -15.16
C LEU A 182 -9.02 -8.34 -14.42
N GLY A 183 -9.43 -9.47 -13.83
CA GLY A 183 -10.70 -9.61 -13.11
C GLY A 183 -10.80 -8.83 -11.79
N MET A 184 -9.82 -7.95 -11.51
CA MET A 184 -9.77 -7.14 -10.30
C MET A 184 -9.07 -5.80 -10.57
N PRO A 185 -9.41 -4.74 -9.82
CA PRO A 185 -8.74 -3.44 -9.94
C PRO A 185 -7.26 -3.53 -9.59
N LEU A 186 -6.38 -3.15 -10.54
CA LEU A 186 -4.95 -3.05 -10.28
C LEU A 186 -4.67 -1.79 -9.45
N THR A 187 -3.83 -1.92 -8.42
CA THR A 187 -3.38 -0.82 -7.55
C THR A 187 -1.96 -1.09 -7.06
N MET A 188 -1.29 -0.09 -6.49
CA MET A 188 0.04 -0.26 -5.87
C MET A 188 0.06 -1.36 -4.79
N TYR A 189 -1.05 -1.57 -4.09
CA TYR A 189 -1.15 -2.61 -3.07
C TYR A 189 -1.12 -4.03 -3.66
N VAL A 190 -1.62 -4.19 -4.88
CA VAL A 190 -1.60 -5.48 -5.62
C VAL A 190 -0.17 -5.93 -5.91
N ALA A 191 0.78 -5.02 -6.18
CA ALA A 191 2.18 -5.36 -6.40
C ALA A 191 2.78 -6.13 -5.20
N ARG A 192 2.50 -5.66 -3.98
CA ARG A 192 2.94 -6.32 -2.74
C ARG A 192 2.33 -7.70 -2.57
N HIS A 193 1.02 -7.83 -2.81
CA HIS A 193 0.33 -9.11 -2.69
C HIS A 193 0.80 -10.10 -3.76
N ALA A 194 1.02 -9.63 -4.99
CA ALA A 194 1.54 -10.44 -6.07
C ALA A 194 2.95 -10.96 -5.73
N TRP A 195 3.85 -10.06 -5.30
CA TRP A 195 5.19 -10.48 -4.88
C TRP A 195 5.14 -11.53 -3.76
N ALA A 196 4.41 -11.26 -2.68
CA ALA A 196 4.34 -12.17 -1.54
C ALA A 196 3.74 -13.55 -1.91
N SER A 197 2.70 -13.57 -2.76
CA SER A 197 2.08 -14.82 -3.22
C SER A 197 2.99 -15.61 -4.15
N ILE A 198 3.68 -14.93 -5.07
CA ILE A 198 4.63 -15.54 -6.01
C ILE A 198 5.88 -16.03 -5.26
N ALA A 199 6.44 -15.22 -4.33
CA ALA A 199 7.57 -15.63 -3.52
C ALA A 199 7.25 -16.91 -2.72
N ARG A 200 6.07 -16.93 -2.07
CA ARG A 200 5.60 -18.13 -1.36
C ARG A 200 5.45 -19.35 -2.27
N SER A 201 4.90 -19.19 -3.47
CA SER A 201 4.75 -20.31 -4.44
C SER A 201 6.08 -20.80 -5.00
N LYS A 202 7.15 -20.02 -4.87
CA LYS A 202 8.51 -20.33 -5.29
C LYS A 202 9.42 -20.72 -4.12
N ASN A 203 8.86 -20.88 -2.91
CA ASN A 203 9.61 -21.20 -1.68
C ASN A 203 10.76 -20.22 -1.40
N VAL A 204 10.59 -18.94 -1.79
CA VAL A 204 11.55 -17.89 -1.42
C VAL A 204 11.39 -17.61 0.08
N PRO A 205 12.46 -17.69 0.89
CA PRO A 205 12.42 -17.48 2.33
C PRO A 205 12.06 -16.03 2.74
#